data_2c1068c937e1c978f92a5d6db4ea8e98
#
_entry.id   2c1068c937e1c978f92a5d6db4ea8e98
#
_cell.length_a   1.000
_cell.length_b   1.000
_cell.length_c   1.000
_cell.angle_alpha   90.00
_cell.angle_beta   90.00
_cell.angle_gamma   90.00
#
_symmetry.space_group_name_H-M   'P 1'
#
loop_
_entity.id
_entity.type
_entity.pdbx_description
1 polymer ?
#
loop_
_entity_poly.entity_id
_entity_poly.type
_entity_poly.pdbx_seq_one_letter_code
_entity_poly.pdbx_strand_id
1 'polypeptide(L)'
;MTIEGIRLVVDSAQERVARFDARTGLTRLVTQRISQASMTQRAGRAGRLAPGICLHLLAKEQAERAAAQSDPEILHSDLSGLLMEVLQWGCHDPASLFWLDRPPEVNLQAARRLLLMLSARGRKMAATGNDPRLAAMLVNAGEGDSAATAAMLAAILEDPPRGGGTDLSVVFSRRQPGWQQRSQQLLKRLQVRNGEPDSALIMPLLARAFSDRIARRRGQEGRYQLANGMGAMLDADDALGRHEWLIAPLLLQGSASPDARILLAQPLDIASLIQACPDLLRQSDTVEWDEAQGTLKAWRRMRIGQLTVSVQPLAKPSEEELHQAMLNGIRDKGLSVLNWTPEAEQFRLRLHCAAKWLPEYDWPAVDEASLLATLENWLLPHMTGVQSLRGLKSLNVNQALRGLLDYAMLQRLDSELPGHYTVPTGSRITIRYHEDNPPALAVRMQEMFGEAKTPTIAQGRVPLVLELLSPAQRPLQITRDLSAFWQGAYREVQKEMKGRYPKHVWPDDPANTAPTRRTKKYS
;
A
#
# COMPACT_ATOMS: atom_id res chain seq x y z
N MET A 1 -25.09 -36.79 23.40
CA MET A 1 -24.71 -37.57 24.61
C MET A 1 -25.73 -37.25 25.70
N THR A 2 -26.39 -38.26 26.25
CA THR A 2 -27.32 -38.11 27.37
C THR A 2 -26.63 -38.73 28.57
N ILE A 3 -26.49 -37.98 29.65
CA ILE A 3 -25.94 -38.47 30.90
C ILE A 3 -27.14 -38.70 31.82
N GLU A 4 -27.34 -39.93 32.28
CA GLU A 4 -28.44 -40.23 33.18
C GLU A 4 -28.27 -39.55 34.54
N GLY A 5 -29.39 -39.13 35.15
CA GLY A 5 -29.41 -38.57 36.49
C GLY A 5 -29.07 -37.08 36.62
N ILE A 6 -28.76 -36.38 35.54
CA ILE A 6 -28.51 -34.93 35.60
C ILE A 6 -29.84 -34.21 35.86
N ARG A 7 -29.90 -33.49 37.00
CA ARG A 7 -31.03 -32.65 37.41
C ARG A 7 -30.72 -31.18 37.55
N LEU A 8 -29.42 -30.83 37.54
CA LEU A 8 -28.95 -29.47 37.62
C LEU A 8 -27.97 -29.20 36.47
N VAL A 9 -28.22 -28.16 35.70
CA VAL A 9 -27.30 -27.65 34.67
C VAL A 9 -26.93 -26.22 35.02
N VAL A 10 -25.66 -25.91 35.05
CA VAL A 10 -25.15 -24.55 35.15
C VAL A 10 -24.55 -24.21 33.77
N ASP A 11 -25.14 -23.23 33.11
CA ASP A 11 -24.78 -22.84 31.74
C ASP A 11 -24.15 -21.45 31.73
N SER A 12 -22.89 -21.36 31.30
CA SER A 12 -22.21 -20.07 31.13
C SER A 12 -22.82 -19.19 30.03
N ALA A 13 -23.74 -19.73 29.23
CA ALA A 13 -24.32 -19.11 28.05
C ALA A 13 -23.27 -18.68 26.99
N GLN A 14 -22.12 -19.34 27.00
CA GLN A 14 -21.03 -19.13 26.07
C GLN A 14 -20.63 -20.41 25.32
N GLU A 15 -20.09 -20.23 24.13
CA GLU A 15 -19.53 -21.30 23.33
C GLU A 15 -18.26 -20.82 22.62
N ARG A 16 -17.38 -21.74 22.28
CA ARG A 16 -16.25 -21.49 21.38
C ARG A 16 -16.59 -22.01 19.99
N VAL A 17 -16.61 -21.12 19.03
CA VAL A 17 -16.84 -21.45 17.62
C VAL A 17 -15.61 -21.17 16.79
N ALA A 18 -15.37 -22.04 15.82
CA ALA A 18 -14.34 -21.84 14.82
C ALA A 18 -14.86 -20.84 13.78
N ARG A 19 -14.15 -19.74 13.58
CA ARG A 19 -14.45 -18.74 12.54
C ARG A 19 -13.25 -18.58 11.62
N PHE A 20 -13.49 -18.75 10.34
CA PHE A 20 -12.48 -18.55 9.31
C PHE A 20 -12.23 -17.06 9.07
N ASP A 21 -10.96 -16.67 9.07
CA ASP A 21 -10.55 -15.31 8.69
C ASP A 21 -9.98 -15.36 7.27
N ALA A 22 -10.76 -14.89 6.31
CA ALA A 22 -10.41 -14.89 4.87
C ALA A 22 -9.15 -14.05 4.55
N ARG A 23 -8.80 -13.09 5.41
CA ARG A 23 -7.62 -12.26 5.25
C ARG A 23 -6.33 -13.02 5.57
N THR A 24 -6.38 -13.88 6.58
CA THR A 24 -5.22 -14.61 7.09
C THR A 24 -5.18 -16.06 6.63
N GLY A 25 -6.30 -16.60 6.13
CA GLY A 25 -6.44 -18.01 5.77
C GLY A 25 -6.42 -18.95 6.97
N LEU A 26 -6.65 -18.45 8.18
CA LEU A 26 -6.65 -19.23 9.41
C LEU A 26 -8.01 -19.24 10.09
N THR A 27 -8.28 -20.34 10.75
CA THR A 27 -9.48 -20.48 11.60
C THR A 27 -9.15 -20.05 13.02
N ARG A 28 -9.99 -19.15 13.57
CA ARG A 28 -9.88 -18.66 14.95
C ARG A 28 -10.96 -19.30 15.82
N LEU A 29 -10.60 -19.64 17.05
CA LEU A 29 -11.59 -19.95 18.08
C LEU A 29 -12.06 -18.65 18.74
N VAL A 30 -13.33 -18.31 18.52
CA VAL A 30 -13.98 -17.14 19.10
C VAL A 30 -14.94 -17.57 20.16
N THR A 31 -14.86 -16.97 21.34
CA THR A 31 -15.86 -17.15 22.40
C THR A 31 -17.02 -16.19 22.13
N GLN A 32 -18.21 -16.73 22.00
CA GLN A 32 -19.42 -15.94 21.77
C GLN A 32 -20.56 -16.42 22.66
N ARG A 33 -21.61 -15.59 22.75
CA ARG A 33 -22.86 -15.96 23.42
C ARG A 33 -23.59 -16.98 22.55
N ILE A 34 -24.19 -18.00 23.20
CA ILE A 34 -25.01 -18.99 22.51
C ILE A 34 -26.39 -18.41 22.15
N SER A 35 -27.04 -19.03 21.17
CA SER A 35 -28.39 -18.69 20.76
C SER A 35 -29.44 -19.12 21.82
N GLN A 36 -30.64 -18.54 21.75
CA GLN A 36 -31.79 -18.95 22.59
C GLN A 36 -32.12 -20.44 22.41
N ALA A 37 -32.07 -20.95 21.18
CA ALA A 37 -32.24 -22.35 20.86
C ALA A 37 -31.20 -23.24 21.58
N SER A 38 -29.94 -22.82 21.60
CA SER A 38 -28.85 -23.53 22.32
C SER A 38 -29.09 -23.48 23.85
N MET A 39 -29.52 -22.33 24.39
CA MET A 39 -29.90 -22.22 25.82
C MET A 39 -30.98 -23.21 26.17
N THR A 40 -32.05 -23.28 25.38
CA THR A 40 -33.16 -24.22 25.56
C THR A 40 -32.68 -25.66 25.47
N GLN A 41 -31.85 -25.99 24.51
CA GLN A 41 -31.28 -27.33 24.35
C GLN A 41 -30.42 -27.75 25.55
N ARG A 42 -29.57 -26.84 26.06
CA ARG A 42 -28.74 -27.09 27.24
C ARG A 42 -29.58 -27.23 28.50
N ALA A 43 -30.60 -26.38 28.70
CA ALA A 43 -31.55 -26.47 29.80
C ALA A 43 -32.32 -27.80 29.78
N GLY A 44 -32.71 -28.27 28.58
CA GLY A 44 -33.36 -29.56 28.40
C GLY A 44 -32.54 -30.78 28.81
N ARG A 45 -31.24 -30.63 29.08
CA ARG A 45 -30.42 -31.72 29.65
C ARG A 45 -30.73 -31.99 31.11
N ALA A 46 -31.10 -30.97 31.89
CA ALA A 46 -31.52 -31.15 33.28
C ALA A 46 -32.93 -31.78 33.40
N GLY A 47 -33.83 -31.45 32.46
CA GLY A 47 -35.22 -31.87 32.48
C GLY A 47 -35.56 -33.10 31.64
N ARG A 48 -34.59 -33.89 31.19
CA ARG A 48 -34.83 -34.93 30.18
C ARG A 48 -35.55 -36.19 30.70
N LEU A 49 -35.24 -36.63 31.91
CA LEU A 49 -35.80 -37.85 32.52
C LEU A 49 -36.70 -37.56 33.73
N ALA A 50 -36.60 -36.39 34.32
CA ALA A 50 -37.36 -35.93 35.46
C ALA A 50 -37.24 -34.40 35.57
N PRO A 51 -38.09 -33.73 36.36
CA PRO A 51 -37.96 -32.30 36.59
C PRO A 51 -36.57 -31.90 37.04
N GLY A 52 -35.99 -30.87 36.42
CA GLY A 52 -34.64 -30.38 36.69
C GLY A 52 -34.56 -28.86 36.65
N ILE A 53 -33.42 -28.32 37.05
CA ILE A 53 -33.14 -26.88 37.11
C ILE A 53 -31.99 -26.54 36.19
N CYS A 54 -32.11 -25.47 35.41
CA CYS A 54 -31.00 -24.89 34.67
C CYS A 54 -30.77 -23.46 35.16
N LEU A 55 -29.51 -23.17 35.51
CA LEU A 55 -29.06 -21.84 35.87
C LEU A 55 -28.22 -21.27 34.70
N HIS A 56 -28.76 -20.31 33.99
CA HIS A 56 -27.99 -19.55 33.01
C HIS A 56 -27.24 -18.42 33.73
N LEU A 57 -25.92 -18.38 33.58
CA LEU A 57 -25.06 -17.33 34.17
C LEU A 57 -25.11 -16.05 33.31
N LEU A 58 -26.30 -15.51 33.15
CA LEU A 58 -26.63 -14.45 32.21
C LEU A 58 -27.89 -13.73 32.70
N ALA A 59 -27.94 -12.41 32.57
CA ALA A 59 -29.16 -11.66 32.90
C ALA A 59 -30.28 -11.99 31.92
N LYS A 60 -31.54 -11.99 32.41
CA LYS A 60 -32.72 -12.36 31.63
C LYS A 60 -32.86 -11.53 30.36
N GLU A 61 -32.67 -10.21 30.47
CA GLU A 61 -32.75 -9.30 29.33
C GLU A 61 -31.66 -9.59 28.28
N GLN A 62 -30.50 -10.09 28.70
CA GLN A 62 -29.43 -10.49 27.79
C GLN A 62 -29.73 -11.81 27.09
N ALA A 63 -30.40 -12.74 27.77
CA ALA A 63 -30.88 -13.99 27.20
C ALA A 63 -31.95 -13.73 26.12
N GLU A 64 -32.90 -12.84 26.42
CA GLU A 64 -33.99 -12.45 25.51
C GLU A 64 -33.48 -11.71 24.26
N ARG A 65 -32.35 -11.00 24.36
CA ARG A 65 -31.68 -10.33 23.24
C ARG A 65 -30.71 -11.22 22.45
N ALA A 66 -30.44 -12.43 22.88
CA ALA A 66 -29.60 -13.35 22.14
C ALA A 66 -30.26 -13.75 20.81
N ALA A 67 -29.48 -14.12 19.82
CA ALA A 67 -29.98 -14.61 18.54
C ALA A 67 -30.92 -15.82 18.78
N ALA A 68 -31.99 -15.90 18.02
CA ALA A 68 -32.93 -17.00 18.15
C ALA A 68 -32.28 -18.36 17.88
N GLN A 69 -31.43 -18.41 16.84
CA GLN A 69 -30.68 -19.60 16.43
C GLN A 69 -29.22 -19.24 16.13
N SER A 70 -28.35 -20.24 16.11
CA SER A 70 -26.94 -20.08 15.71
C SER A 70 -26.86 -19.86 14.21
N ASP A 71 -25.86 -19.08 13.80
CA ASP A 71 -25.57 -18.86 12.39
C ASP A 71 -25.20 -20.17 11.67
N PRO A 72 -25.63 -20.36 10.41
CA PRO A 72 -25.20 -21.49 9.58
C PRO A 72 -23.68 -21.52 9.42
N GLU A 73 -23.11 -22.73 9.45
CA GLU A 73 -21.66 -22.93 9.37
C GLU A 73 -21.04 -22.35 8.09
N ILE A 74 -21.78 -22.41 6.97
CA ILE A 74 -21.32 -21.89 5.67
C ILE A 74 -20.95 -20.41 5.70
N LEU A 75 -21.51 -19.63 6.62
CA LEU A 75 -21.26 -18.19 6.73
C LEU A 75 -19.90 -17.85 7.34
N HIS A 76 -19.27 -18.80 8.05
CA HIS A 76 -18.04 -18.51 8.80
C HIS A 76 -16.96 -19.60 8.72
N SER A 77 -17.16 -20.62 7.89
CA SER A 77 -16.19 -21.69 7.65
C SER A 77 -15.22 -21.38 6.51
N ASP A 78 -14.11 -22.11 6.47
CA ASP A 78 -13.27 -22.21 5.27
C ASP A 78 -14.07 -22.96 4.19
N LEU A 79 -14.21 -22.33 3.03
CA LEU A 79 -14.98 -22.87 1.91
C LEU A 79 -14.12 -23.56 0.85
N SER A 80 -12.83 -23.77 1.09
CA SER A 80 -11.92 -24.34 0.08
C SER A 80 -12.28 -25.79 -0.27
N GLY A 81 -12.66 -26.61 0.71
CA GLY A 81 -13.16 -27.95 0.47
C GLY A 81 -14.47 -27.95 -0.31
N LEU A 82 -15.45 -27.15 0.11
CA LEU A 82 -16.72 -27.01 -0.59
C LEU A 82 -16.52 -26.55 -2.05
N LEU A 83 -15.68 -25.54 -2.25
CA LEU A 83 -15.40 -25.04 -3.61
C LEU A 83 -14.76 -26.12 -4.49
N MET A 84 -13.86 -26.92 -3.95
CA MET A 84 -13.24 -28.04 -4.68
C MET A 84 -14.30 -29.07 -5.12
N GLU A 85 -15.23 -29.43 -4.27
CA GLU A 85 -16.33 -30.36 -4.59
C GLU A 85 -17.27 -29.77 -5.65
N VAL A 86 -17.65 -28.50 -5.52
CA VAL A 86 -18.50 -27.78 -6.47
C VAL A 86 -17.86 -27.72 -7.86
N LEU A 87 -16.55 -27.44 -7.92
CA LEU A 87 -15.77 -27.44 -9.16
C LEU A 87 -15.67 -28.85 -9.79
N GLN A 88 -15.50 -29.87 -8.95
CA GLN A 88 -15.49 -31.28 -9.41
C GLN A 88 -16.83 -31.68 -10.01
N TRP A 89 -17.94 -31.20 -9.45
CA TRP A 89 -19.28 -31.42 -9.96
C TRP A 89 -19.53 -30.70 -11.31
N GLY A 90 -18.60 -29.84 -11.75
CA GLY A 90 -18.66 -29.11 -13.01
C GLY A 90 -19.28 -27.71 -12.90
N CYS A 91 -19.58 -27.23 -11.71
CA CYS A 91 -20.04 -25.87 -11.49
C CYS A 91 -18.86 -24.95 -11.25
N HIS A 92 -18.58 -24.05 -12.21
CA HIS A 92 -17.48 -23.08 -12.13
C HIS A 92 -17.86 -21.79 -11.41
N ASP A 93 -19.16 -21.52 -11.28
CA ASP A 93 -19.68 -20.38 -10.54
C ASP A 93 -20.60 -20.82 -9.39
N PRO A 94 -20.07 -20.91 -8.16
CA PRO A 94 -20.88 -21.27 -7.00
C PRO A 94 -22.08 -20.36 -6.76
N ALA A 95 -22.02 -19.09 -7.22
CA ALA A 95 -23.13 -18.16 -7.05
C ALA A 95 -24.37 -18.54 -7.89
N SER A 96 -24.20 -19.36 -8.93
CA SER A 96 -25.29 -19.87 -9.77
C SER A 96 -26.10 -20.99 -9.10
N LEU A 97 -25.57 -21.59 -8.04
CA LEU A 97 -26.26 -22.63 -7.28
C LEU A 97 -27.31 -22.06 -6.34
N PHE A 98 -28.35 -22.84 -6.08
CA PHE A 98 -29.33 -22.51 -5.06
C PHE A 98 -28.79 -22.89 -3.67
N TRP A 99 -28.61 -21.88 -2.82
CA TRP A 99 -28.17 -22.02 -1.45
C TRP A 99 -29.30 -21.62 -0.50
N LEU A 100 -29.47 -22.34 0.59
CA LEU A 100 -30.34 -21.90 1.68
C LEU A 100 -29.78 -20.61 2.30
N ASP A 101 -28.47 -20.63 2.61
CA ASP A 101 -27.71 -19.46 3.02
C ASP A 101 -26.55 -19.31 2.06
N ARG A 102 -26.42 -18.14 1.43
CA ARG A 102 -25.38 -17.92 0.44
C ARG A 102 -23.99 -17.85 1.09
N PRO A 103 -23.00 -18.59 0.55
CA PRO A 103 -21.64 -18.50 1.05
C PRO A 103 -21.09 -17.08 0.86
N PRO A 104 -20.36 -16.53 1.86
CA PRO A 104 -19.77 -15.20 1.76
C PRO A 104 -18.75 -15.13 0.61
N GLU A 105 -18.87 -14.12 -0.25
CA GLU A 105 -17.97 -13.95 -1.39
C GLU A 105 -16.51 -13.83 -0.95
N VAL A 106 -16.24 -13.18 0.19
CA VAL A 106 -14.88 -13.04 0.73
C VAL A 106 -14.25 -14.39 1.04
N ASN A 107 -15.03 -15.34 1.59
CA ASN A 107 -14.57 -16.70 1.89
C ASN A 107 -14.39 -17.52 0.60
N LEU A 108 -15.26 -17.35 -0.39
CA LEU A 108 -15.11 -17.97 -1.71
C LEU A 108 -13.86 -17.46 -2.44
N GLN A 109 -13.58 -16.17 -2.38
CA GLN A 109 -12.37 -15.58 -2.97
C GLN A 109 -11.09 -16.08 -2.28
N ALA A 110 -11.11 -16.24 -0.95
CA ALA A 110 -9.99 -16.84 -0.22
C ALA A 110 -9.78 -18.30 -0.63
N ALA A 111 -10.86 -19.07 -0.77
CA ALA A 111 -10.81 -20.45 -1.25
C ALA A 111 -10.27 -20.55 -2.69
N ARG A 112 -10.72 -19.69 -3.61
CA ARG A 112 -10.20 -19.61 -4.98
C ARG A 112 -8.70 -19.32 -5.00
N ARG A 113 -8.24 -18.35 -4.23
CA ARG A 113 -6.80 -18.02 -4.14
C ARG A 113 -5.98 -19.21 -3.64
N LEU A 114 -6.47 -19.91 -2.62
CA LEU A 114 -5.80 -21.10 -2.10
C LEU A 114 -5.71 -22.20 -3.15
N LEU A 115 -6.80 -22.51 -3.84
CA LEU A 115 -6.83 -23.55 -4.87
C LEU A 115 -5.92 -23.23 -6.07
N LEU A 116 -5.86 -21.95 -6.50
CA LEU A 116 -4.93 -21.49 -7.55
C LEU A 116 -3.46 -21.62 -7.12
N MET A 117 -3.16 -21.38 -5.84
CA MET A 117 -1.81 -21.53 -5.29
C MET A 117 -1.37 -22.99 -5.25
N LEU A 118 -2.30 -23.93 -5.05
CA LEU A 118 -1.99 -25.32 -4.80
C LEU A 118 -1.84 -26.20 -6.06
N SER A 119 -2.41 -25.92 -7.19
CA SER A 119 -2.12 -26.59 -8.47
C SER A 119 -3.30 -26.83 -9.44
N ALA A 120 -2.95 -27.09 -10.71
CA ALA A 120 -3.88 -27.40 -11.81
C ALA A 120 -4.47 -28.85 -11.82
N ARG A 121 -4.15 -29.68 -10.83
CA ARG A 121 -4.57 -31.11 -10.81
C ARG A 121 -5.85 -31.41 -10.01
N GLY A 122 -6.81 -30.48 -10.01
CA GLY A 122 -8.00 -30.50 -9.15
C GLY A 122 -8.82 -31.78 -9.09
N ARG A 123 -8.96 -32.55 -10.20
CA ARG A 123 -9.72 -33.80 -10.18
C ARG A 123 -9.10 -34.89 -9.32
N LYS A 124 -7.77 -35.03 -9.34
CA LYS A 124 -7.07 -36.00 -8.47
C LYS A 124 -7.11 -35.58 -7.02
N MET A 125 -7.05 -34.27 -6.73
CA MET A 125 -7.16 -33.74 -5.38
C MET A 125 -8.53 -34.04 -4.76
N ALA A 126 -9.60 -33.84 -5.49
CA ALA A 126 -10.96 -34.11 -5.03
C ALA A 126 -11.19 -35.59 -4.69
N ALA A 127 -10.54 -36.51 -5.40
CA ALA A 127 -10.64 -37.95 -5.16
C ALA A 127 -10.04 -38.39 -3.80
N THR A 128 -9.19 -37.58 -3.18
CA THR A 128 -8.60 -37.93 -1.87
C THR A 128 -9.56 -37.73 -0.69
N GLY A 129 -10.56 -36.86 -0.84
CA GLY A 129 -11.49 -36.51 0.26
C GLY A 129 -10.82 -35.77 1.41
N ASN A 130 -9.67 -35.15 1.19
CA ASN A 130 -8.89 -34.42 2.19
C ASN A 130 -9.07 -32.91 2.07
N ASP A 131 -8.58 -32.19 3.10
CA ASP A 131 -8.31 -30.77 2.99
C ASP A 131 -7.50 -30.46 1.70
N PRO A 132 -7.81 -29.38 0.97
CA PRO A 132 -7.13 -29.08 -0.29
C PRO A 132 -5.62 -29.01 -0.23
N ARG A 133 -5.03 -28.59 0.88
CA ARG A 133 -3.57 -28.56 1.07
C ARG A 133 -2.98 -29.97 1.16
N LEU A 134 -3.63 -30.83 1.94
CA LEU A 134 -3.23 -32.23 2.06
C LEU A 134 -3.45 -32.98 0.77
N ALA A 135 -4.57 -32.72 0.09
CA ALA A 135 -4.86 -33.25 -1.24
C ALA A 135 -3.79 -32.87 -2.26
N ALA A 136 -3.39 -31.60 -2.30
CA ALA A 136 -2.33 -31.11 -3.17
C ALA A 136 -0.97 -31.76 -2.85
N MET A 137 -0.63 -31.89 -1.58
CA MET A 137 0.59 -32.56 -1.13
C MET A 137 0.64 -34.00 -1.61
N LEU A 138 -0.45 -34.75 -1.42
CA LEU A 138 -0.59 -36.14 -1.83
C LEU A 138 -0.43 -36.31 -3.35
N VAL A 139 -1.14 -35.48 -4.13
CA VAL A 139 -1.13 -35.56 -5.61
C VAL A 139 0.23 -35.16 -6.19
N ASN A 140 0.90 -34.19 -5.58
CA ASN A 140 2.20 -33.68 -6.04
C ASN A 140 3.38 -34.55 -5.59
N ALA A 141 3.19 -35.43 -4.60
CA ALA A 141 4.23 -36.32 -4.12
C ALA A 141 4.67 -37.38 -5.14
N GLY A 142 3.84 -37.69 -6.14
CA GLY A 142 4.17 -38.71 -7.13
C GLY A 142 3.99 -40.12 -6.62
N GLU A 143 5.04 -40.97 -6.67
CA GLU A 143 5.03 -42.36 -6.30
C GLU A 143 6.18 -42.73 -5.33
N GLY A 144 6.15 -43.93 -4.78
CA GLY A 144 7.22 -44.47 -3.93
C GLY A 144 7.30 -43.80 -2.57
N ASP A 145 8.51 -43.54 -2.11
CA ASP A 145 8.80 -43.03 -0.76
C ASP A 145 8.21 -41.63 -0.53
N SER A 146 8.18 -40.80 -1.57
CA SER A 146 7.56 -39.46 -1.52
C SER A 146 6.04 -39.55 -1.29
N ALA A 147 5.36 -40.45 -2.02
CA ALA A 147 3.93 -40.68 -1.82
C ALA A 147 3.63 -41.27 -0.44
N ALA A 148 4.45 -42.23 0.01
CA ALA A 148 4.34 -42.85 1.34
C ALA A 148 4.53 -41.80 2.45
N THR A 149 5.51 -40.91 2.30
CA THR A 149 5.78 -39.81 3.25
C THR A 149 4.64 -38.83 3.28
N ALA A 150 4.12 -38.39 2.10
CA ALA A 150 3.01 -37.48 2.02
C ALA A 150 1.73 -38.07 2.63
N ALA A 151 1.47 -39.37 2.41
CA ALA A 151 0.31 -40.05 2.99
C ALA A 151 0.40 -40.16 4.51
N MET A 152 1.59 -40.39 5.05
CA MET A 152 1.83 -40.41 6.48
C MET A 152 1.65 -39.02 7.11
N LEU A 153 2.19 -37.98 6.46
CA LEU A 153 2.01 -36.57 6.88
C LEU A 153 0.54 -36.16 6.87
N ALA A 154 -0.20 -36.52 5.82
CA ALA A 154 -1.62 -36.26 5.72
C ALA A 154 -2.39 -36.95 6.85
N ALA A 155 -2.10 -38.21 7.13
CA ALA A 155 -2.74 -38.94 8.22
C ALA A 155 -2.48 -38.31 9.61
N ILE A 156 -1.27 -37.83 9.86
CA ILE A 156 -0.91 -37.13 11.09
C ILE A 156 -1.63 -35.79 11.20
N LEU A 157 -1.70 -35.02 10.11
CA LEU A 157 -2.31 -33.68 10.11
C LEU A 157 -3.85 -33.73 10.15
N GLU A 158 -4.47 -34.81 9.67
CA GLU A 158 -5.93 -35.07 9.83
C GLU A 158 -6.29 -35.40 11.28
N ASP A 159 -5.47 -36.18 11.96
CA ASP A 159 -5.70 -36.57 13.37
C ASP A 159 -4.39 -36.36 14.18
N PRO A 160 -4.11 -35.07 14.51
CA PRO A 160 -2.87 -34.75 15.22
C PRO A 160 -2.89 -35.28 16.66
N PRO A 161 -1.70 -35.61 17.22
CA PRO A 161 -1.61 -36.19 18.56
C PRO A 161 -2.08 -35.16 19.60
N ARG A 162 -2.80 -35.67 20.61
CA ARG A 162 -3.21 -34.88 21.77
C ARG A 162 -2.07 -34.83 22.80
N GLY A 163 -1.10 -33.94 22.57
CA GLY A 163 0.11 -33.80 23.38
C GLY A 163 1.31 -34.53 22.80
N GLY A 164 2.44 -34.44 23.48
CA GLY A 164 3.69 -35.14 23.07
C GLY A 164 4.62 -34.29 22.21
N GLY A 165 4.50 -32.98 22.27
CA GLY A 165 5.41 -32.03 21.64
C GLY A 165 4.91 -31.49 20.31
N THR A 166 5.58 -30.45 19.83
CA THR A 166 5.26 -29.68 18.61
C THR A 166 6.12 -30.08 17.41
N ASP A 167 7.17 -30.89 17.62
CA ASP A 167 8.10 -31.33 16.58
C ASP A 167 7.50 -32.46 15.74
N LEU A 168 7.15 -32.09 14.49
CA LEU A 168 6.55 -33.04 13.55
C LEU A 168 7.48 -34.19 13.17
N SER A 169 8.80 -34.01 13.16
CA SER A 169 9.75 -35.10 12.88
C SER A 169 9.72 -36.18 13.96
N VAL A 170 9.59 -35.75 15.22
CA VAL A 170 9.41 -36.66 16.35
C VAL A 170 8.08 -37.40 16.27
N VAL A 171 6.99 -36.69 15.97
CA VAL A 171 5.67 -37.28 15.78
C VAL A 171 5.66 -38.29 14.64
N PHE A 172 6.24 -37.92 13.50
CA PHE A 172 6.36 -38.78 12.32
C PHE A 172 7.10 -40.09 12.59
N SER A 173 8.14 -40.04 13.40
CA SER A 173 8.93 -41.24 13.77
C SER A 173 8.17 -42.27 14.62
N ARG A 174 7.10 -41.85 15.30
CA ARG A 174 6.30 -42.75 16.16
C ARG A 174 5.51 -43.79 15.38
N ARG A 175 5.16 -43.52 14.13
CA ARG A 175 4.45 -44.43 13.21
C ARG A 175 3.26 -45.14 13.86
N GLN A 176 2.36 -44.37 14.50
CA GLN A 176 1.21 -44.97 15.19
C GLN A 176 0.32 -45.77 14.22
N PRO A 177 -0.27 -46.91 14.68
CA PRO A 177 -1.04 -47.80 13.82
C PRO A 177 -2.20 -47.11 13.08
N GLY A 178 -2.90 -46.18 13.72
CA GLY A 178 -3.99 -45.42 13.10
C GLY A 178 -3.52 -44.57 11.91
N TRP A 179 -2.37 -43.91 12.03
CA TRP A 179 -1.79 -43.14 10.93
C TRP A 179 -1.30 -44.03 9.81
N GLN A 180 -0.67 -45.18 10.14
CA GLN A 180 -0.25 -46.14 9.12
C GLN A 180 -1.44 -46.69 8.34
N GLN A 181 -2.52 -47.05 9.01
CA GLN A 181 -3.72 -47.56 8.36
C GLN A 181 -4.33 -46.47 7.45
N ARG A 182 -4.41 -45.23 7.94
CA ARG A 182 -4.93 -44.11 7.15
C ARG A 182 -4.05 -43.78 5.95
N SER A 183 -2.74 -43.79 6.13
CA SER A 183 -1.76 -43.60 5.05
C SER A 183 -1.94 -44.64 3.93
N GLN A 184 -2.08 -45.92 4.28
CA GLN A 184 -2.33 -46.99 3.30
C GLN A 184 -3.66 -46.80 2.54
N GLN A 185 -4.73 -46.36 3.24
CA GLN A 185 -5.99 -46.04 2.57
C GLN A 185 -5.84 -44.90 1.55
N LEU A 186 -5.08 -43.85 1.87
CA LEU A 186 -4.82 -42.74 0.98
C LEU A 186 -4.05 -43.16 -0.27
N LEU A 187 -2.96 -43.96 -0.08
CA LEU A 187 -2.16 -44.51 -1.19
C LEU A 187 -3.00 -45.39 -2.12
N LYS A 188 -3.87 -46.22 -1.54
CA LYS A 188 -4.80 -47.07 -2.31
C LYS A 188 -5.79 -46.24 -3.12
N ARG A 189 -6.34 -45.17 -2.55
CA ARG A 189 -7.24 -44.27 -3.27
C ARG A 189 -6.56 -43.55 -4.42
N LEU A 190 -5.30 -43.18 -4.25
CA LEU A 190 -4.50 -42.52 -5.29
C LEU A 190 -4.02 -43.49 -6.37
N GLN A 191 -4.07 -44.81 -6.11
CA GLN A 191 -3.58 -45.84 -7.03
C GLN A 191 -2.11 -45.65 -7.41
N VAL A 192 -1.30 -45.21 -6.46
CA VAL A 192 0.14 -44.97 -6.66
C VAL A 192 0.97 -46.12 -6.07
N ARG A 193 2.18 -46.28 -6.61
CA ARG A 193 3.14 -47.25 -6.06
C ARG A 193 3.50 -46.86 -4.64
N ASN A 194 3.41 -47.82 -3.73
CA ASN A 194 3.81 -47.65 -2.34
C ASN A 194 5.34 -47.62 -2.20
N GLY A 195 5.84 -47.01 -1.15
CA GLY A 195 7.22 -46.94 -0.72
C GLY A 195 7.30 -46.89 0.81
N GLU A 196 8.47 -46.59 1.32
CA GLU A 196 8.69 -46.39 2.76
C GLU A 196 8.70 -44.90 3.11
N PRO A 197 7.99 -44.47 4.18
CA PRO A 197 8.02 -43.09 4.61
C PRO A 197 9.44 -42.68 5.05
N ASP A 198 9.93 -41.57 4.44
CA ASP A 198 11.27 -41.03 4.67
C ASP A 198 11.21 -39.63 5.29
N SER A 199 11.86 -39.46 6.43
CA SER A 199 11.92 -38.19 7.16
C SER A 199 12.62 -37.06 6.37
N ALA A 200 13.54 -37.40 5.45
CA ALA A 200 14.22 -36.42 4.61
C ALA A 200 13.27 -35.73 3.61
N LEU A 201 12.14 -36.37 3.29
CA LEU A 201 11.15 -35.82 2.36
C LEU A 201 10.07 -34.97 3.03
N ILE A 202 10.05 -34.88 4.36
CA ILE A 202 9.04 -34.09 5.11
C ILE A 202 9.09 -32.61 4.68
N MET A 203 10.28 -32.03 4.71
CA MET A 203 10.46 -30.59 4.46
C MET A 203 9.96 -30.16 3.05
N PRO A 204 10.41 -30.77 1.95
CA PRO A 204 10.00 -30.32 0.63
C PRO A 204 8.50 -30.57 0.35
N LEU A 205 7.90 -31.60 0.92
CA LEU A 205 6.48 -31.88 0.78
C LEU A 205 5.63 -30.83 1.52
N LEU A 206 6.00 -30.54 2.77
CA LEU A 206 5.30 -29.52 3.56
C LEU A 206 5.48 -28.12 2.99
N ALA A 207 6.68 -27.77 2.52
CA ALA A 207 6.97 -26.44 2.01
C ALA A 207 6.07 -26.04 0.82
N ARG A 208 5.78 -26.98 -0.06
CA ARG A 208 4.88 -26.72 -1.21
C ARG A 208 3.41 -26.63 -0.81
N ALA A 209 2.97 -27.47 0.14
CA ALA A 209 1.58 -27.49 0.59
C ALA A 209 1.25 -26.31 1.54
N PHE A 210 2.24 -25.87 2.30
CA PHE A 210 2.11 -24.87 3.36
C PHE A 210 3.11 -23.72 3.17
N SER A 211 3.36 -23.29 1.94
CA SER A 211 4.33 -22.24 1.62
C SER A 211 4.05 -20.91 2.34
N ASP A 212 2.78 -20.58 2.55
CA ASP A 212 2.32 -19.41 3.30
C ASP A 212 2.55 -19.53 4.83
N ARG A 213 2.86 -20.73 5.31
CA ARG A 213 3.12 -21.06 6.72
C ARG A 213 4.59 -21.37 7.00
N ILE A 214 5.49 -21.13 6.05
CA ILE A 214 6.92 -21.04 6.32
C ILE A 214 7.13 -19.88 7.27
N ALA A 215 7.92 -20.10 8.32
CA ALA A 215 8.08 -19.18 9.44
C ALA A 215 9.55 -18.83 9.66
N ARG A 216 9.84 -17.57 9.87
CA ARG A 216 11.15 -17.08 10.28
C ARG A 216 11.08 -16.49 11.68
N ARG A 217 12.04 -16.81 12.53
CA ARG A 217 12.14 -16.25 13.88
C ARG A 217 12.27 -14.72 13.82
N ARG A 218 11.54 -14.04 14.68
CA ARG A 218 11.58 -12.59 14.85
C ARG A 218 11.91 -12.22 16.31
N GLY A 219 13.00 -11.53 16.52
CA GLY A 219 13.41 -11.09 17.86
C GLY A 219 13.71 -12.26 18.82
N GLN A 220 12.81 -12.49 19.78
CA GLN A 220 12.97 -13.50 20.84
C GLN A 220 12.75 -14.93 20.35
N GLU A 221 13.31 -15.90 21.08
CA GLU A 221 13.04 -17.33 20.88
C GLU A 221 11.55 -17.64 20.96
N GLY A 222 11.09 -18.57 20.13
CA GLY A 222 9.69 -18.96 20.09
C GLY A 222 8.74 -17.98 19.39
N ARG A 223 9.22 -16.82 18.89
CA ARG A 223 8.41 -15.85 18.13
C ARG A 223 8.78 -15.90 16.65
N TYR A 224 7.77 -16.02 15.81
CA TYR A 224 7.93 -16.20 14.37
C TYR A 224 7.04 -15.26 13.57
N GLN A 225 7.48 -14.94 12.37
CA GLN A 225 6.65 -14.35 11.32
C GLN A 225 6.45 -15.38 10.22
N LEU A 226 5.22 -15.56 9.78
CA LEU A 226 4.86 -16.46 8.68
C LEU A 226 5.03 -15.77 7.32
N ALA A 227 5.17 -16.58 6.28
CA ALA A 227 5.26 -16.08 4.90
C ALA A 227 4.02 -15.29 4.44
N ASN A 228 2.86 -15.52 5.05
CA ASN A 228 1.64 -14.71 4.83
C ASN A 228 1.63 -13.37 5.62
N GLY A 229 2.67 -13.08 6.40
CA GLY A 229 2.81 -11.86 7.19
C GLY A 229 2.29 -11.92 8.62
N MET A 230 1.63 -13.02 9.00
CA MET A 230 1.11 -13.19 10.35
C MET A 230 2.21 -13.55 11.36
N GLY A 231 1.96 -13.23 12.63
CA GLY A 231 2.76 -13.71 13.74
C GLY A 231 2.36 -15.11 14.17
N ALA A 232 3.36 -15.90 14.60
CA ALA A 232 3.15 -17.20 15.22
C ALA A 232 4.07 -17.39 16.42
N MET A 233 3.68 -18.26 17.35
CA MET A 233 4.43 -18.47 18.58
C MET A 233 4.41 -19.92 19.03
N LEU A 234 5.53 -20.33 19.60
CA LEU A 234 5.70 -21.54 20.39
C LEU A 234 5.67 -21.19 21.88
N ASP A 235 5.42 -22.19 22.73
CA ASP A 235 5.59 -22.05 24.16
C ASP A 235 7.07 -21.76 24.51
N ALA A 236 7.32 -21.01 25.59
CA ALA A 236 8.65 -20.51 25.92
C ALA A 236 9.71 -21.62 26.10
N ASP A 237 9.29 -22.80 26.53
CA ASP A 237 10.17 -23.95 26.80
C ASP A 237 10.31 -24.92 25.62
N ASP A 238 9.70 -24.59 24.49
CA ASP A 238 9.69 -25.44 23.31
C ASP A 238 11.06 -25.42 22.61
N ALA A 239 11.67 -26.61 22.48
CA ALA A 239 12.98 -26.75 21.85
C ALA A 239 13.04 -26.26 20.40
N LEU A 240 11.90 -26.27 19.67
CA LEU A 240 11.81 -25.74 18.31
C LEU A 240 11.99 -24.22 18.27
N GLY A 241 11.77 -23.50 19.37
CA GLY A 241 11.95 -22.07 19.46
C GLY A 241 13.36 -21.56 19.14
N ARG A 242 14.36 -22.45 19.18
CA ARG A 242 15.76 -22.14 18.84
C ARG A 242 16.04 -22.12 17.33
N HIS A 243 15.20 -22.75 16.54
CA HIS A 243 15.38 -22.76 15.08
C HIS A 243 15.04 -21.41 14.47
N GLU A 244 15.86 -20.95 13.54
CA GLU A 244 15.58 -19.71 12.81
C GLU A 244 14.40 -19.86 11.87
N TRP A 245 14.26 -21.05 11.25
CA TRP A 245 13.24 -21.34 10.27
C TRP A 245 12.44 -22.58 10.63
N LEU A 246 11.14 -22.51 10.42
CA LEU A 246 10.18 -23.60 10.62
C LEU A 246 9.18 -23.65 9.47
N ILE A 247 8.53 -24.79 9.31
CA ILE A 247 7.25 -24.89 8.60
C ILE A 247 6.19 -25.28 9.64
N ALA A 248 5.13 -24.52 9.77
CA ALA A 248 4.09 -24.71 10.77
C ALA A 248 2.75 -25.11 10.12
N PRO A 249 2.57 -26.39 9.74
CA PRO A 249 1.35 -26.85 9.06
C PRO A 249 0.11 -26.76 9.95
N LEU A 250 0.26 -26.87 11.26
CA LEU A 250 -0.85 -26.82 12.20
C LEU A 250 -0.71 -25.62 13.14
N LEU A 251 -1.64 -24.69 13.00
CA LEU A 251 -1.71 -23.43 13.76
C LEU A 251 -3.08 -23.30 14.40
N LEU A 252 -3.14 -22.72 15.60
CA LEU A 252 -4.36 -22.36 16.28
C LEU A 252 -4.31 -20.88 16.64
N GLN A 253 -5.25 -20.10 16.14
CA GLN A 253 -5.38 -18.70 16.52
C GLN A 253 -6.40 -18.54 17.65
N GLY A 254 -5.93 -18.07 18.82
CA GLY A 254 -6.77 -17.71 19.94
C GLY A 254 -7.33 -16.29 19.82
N SER A 255 -8.34 -15.99 20.61
CA SER A 255 -8.94 -14.65 20.69
C SER A 255 -8.07 -13.64 21.47
N ALA A 256 -7.15 -14.14 22.30
CA ALA A 256 -6.37 -13.33 23.24
C ALA A 256 -5.02 -12.84 22.70
N SER A 257 -4.55 -13.36 21.58
CA SER A 257 -3.25 -12.99 21.01
C SER A 257 -3.37 -12.73 19.50
N PRO A 258 -2.68 -11.73 18.97
CA PRO A 258 -2.57 -11.52 17.53
C PRO A 258 -1.73 -12.63 16.85
N ASP A 259 -0.85 -13.30 17.61
CA ASP A 259 0.00 -14.39 17.12
C ASP A 259 -0.72 -15.73 17.24
N ALA A 260 -0.65 -16.54 16.18
CA ALA A 260 -1.18 -17.90 16.20
C ALA A 260 -0.26 -18.83 16.99
N ARG A 261 -0.85 -19.74 17.80
CA ARG A 261 -0.07 -20.78 18.48
C ARG A 261 0.28 -21.89 17.51
N ILE A 262 1.55 -22.24 17.46
CA ILE A 262 2.05 -23.37 16.68
C ILE A 262 1.75 -24.66 17.44
N LEU A 263 1.02 -25.57 16.82
CA LEU A 263 0.70 -26.88 17.40
C LEU A 263 1.62 -27.98 16.87
N LEU A 264 1.96 -27.94 15.58
CA LEU A 264 2.96 -28.81 14.97
C LEU A 264 3.81 -27.97 13.99
N ALA A 265 5.11 -28.19 14.03
CA ALA A 265 6.06 -27.59 13.10
C ALA A 265 7.21 -28.53 12.78
N GLN A 266 7.81 -28.34 11.61
CA GLN A 266 9.00 -29.01 11.13
C GLN A 266 10.15 -28.00 11.11
N PRO A 267 11.30 -28.28 11.73
CA PRO A 267 12.53 -27.51 11.52
C PRO A 267 12.90 -27.46 10.04
N LEU A 268 13.36 -26.30 9.60
CA LEU A 268 13.68 -26.03 8.22
C LEU A 268 15.10 -25.50 8.10
N ASP A 269 15.91 -26.15 7.25
CA ASP A 269 17.15 -25.59 6.73
C ASP A 269 16.87 -24.80 5.47
N ILE A 270 17.11 -23.48 5.50
CA ILE A 270 16.79 -22.59 4.39
C ILE A 270 17.59 -22.90 3.12
N ALA A 271 18.85 -23.34 3.26
CA ALA A 271 19.67 -23.70 2.10
C ALA A 271 19.09 -24.93 1.38
N SER A 272 18.68 -25.94 2.14
CA SER A 272 18.00 -27.13 1.61
C SER A 272 16.66 -26.79 0.95
N LEU A 273 15.90 -25.84 1.51
CA LEU A 273 14.65 -25.38 0.92
C LEU A 273 14.89 -24.69 -0.44
N ILE A 274 15.89 -23.83 -0.54
CA ILE A 274 16.25 -23.14 -1.78
C ILE A 274 16.57 -24.14 -2.90
N GLN A 275 17.25 -25.22 -2.57
CA GLN A 275 17.60 -26.28 -3.53
C GLN A 275 16.39 -27.14 -3.92
N ALA A 276 15.57 -27.54 -2.94
CA ALA A 276 14.44 -28.43 -3.16
C ALA A 276 13.20 -27.76 -3.75
N CYS A 277 12.99 -26.48 -3.44
CA CYS A 277 11.79 -25.72 -3.80
C CYS A 277 12.12 -24.32 -4.34
N PRO A 278 12.92 -24.19 -5.42
CA PRO A 278 13.29 -22.88 -5.98
C PRO A 278 12.08 -22.10 -6.51
N ASP A 279 11.01 -22.79 -6.86
CA ASP A 279 9.73 -22.25 -7.31
C ASP A 279 8.99 -21.42 -6.25
N LEU A 280 9.30 -21.63 -4.97
CA LEU A 280 8.73 -20.83 -3.87
C LEU A 280 9.41 -19.48 -3.69
N LEU A 281 10.58 -19.29 -4.29
CA LEU A 281 11.38 -18.09 -4.12
C LEU A 281 10.98 -17.02 -5.15
N ARG A 282 10.87 -15.80 -4.67
CA ARG A 282 10.67 -14.61 -5.51
C ARG A 282 11.88 -13.69 -5.35
N GLN A 283 12.53 -13.43 -6.47
CA GLN A 283 13.60 -12.44 -6.53
C GLN A 283 12.99 -11.10 -6.92
N SER A 284 13.37 -10.05 -6.21
CA SER A 284 13.06 -8.67 -6.56
C SER A 284 14.28 -7.79 -6.37
N ASP A 285 14.55 -6.97 -7.35
CA ASP A 285 15.56 -5.93 -7.27
C ASP A 285 14.86 -4.63 -6.86
N THR A 286 15.40 -3.95 -5.86
CA THR A 286 14.85 -2.70 -5.34
C THR A 286 15.95 -1.66 -5.25
N VAL A 287 15.64 -0.45 -5.67
CA VAL A 287 16.50 0.71 -5.47
C VAL A 287 15.84 1.63 -4.47
N GLU A 288 16.55 1.99 -3.43
CA GLU A 288 16.05 2.79 -2.31
C GLU A 288 16.88 4.06 -2.15
N TRP A 289 16.21 5.14 -1.80
CA TRP A 289 16.86 6.40 -1.46
C TRP A 289 17.33 6.36 -0.01
N ASP A 290 18.67 6.38 0.21
CA ASP A 290 19.26 6.49 1.54
C ASP A 290 19.36 7.96 1.94
N GLU A 291 18.51 8.39 2.85
CA GLU A 291 18.48 9.78 3.32
C GLU A 291 19.76 10.19 4.05
N ALA A 292 20.29 9.28 4.86
CA ALA A 292 21.46 9.59 5.71
C ALA A 292 22.71 9.86 4.88
N GLN A 293 22.84 9.19 3.74
CA GLN A 293 24.00 9.31 2.87
C GLN A 293 23.74 10.11 1.59
N GLY A 294 22.49 10.45 1.29
CA GLY A 294 22.09 11.13 0.07
C GLY A 294 22.42 10.33 -1.19
N THR A 295 22.39 9.00 -1.11
CA THR A 295 22.73 8.08 -2.20
C THR A 295 21.57 7.14 -2.50
N LEU A 296 21.61 6.52 -3.68
CA LEU A 296 20.72 5.42 -4.03
C LEU A 296 21.43 4.10 -3.71
N LYS A 297 20.74 3.21 -2.98
CA LYS A 297 21.20 1.86 -2.70
C LYS A 297 20.33 0.86 -3.41
N ALA A 298 20.94 -0.05 -4.13
CA ALA A 298 20.26 -1.09 -4.86
C ALA A 298 20.47 -2.43 -4.17
N TRP A 299 19.40 -3.18 -4.00
CA TRP A 299 19.38 -4.46 -3.30
C TRP A 299 18.68 -5.52 -4.13
N ARG A 300 19.26 -6.69 -4.16
CA ARG A 300 18.61 -7.90 -4.62
C ARG A 300 18.06 -8.63 -3.41
N ARG A 301 16.74 -8.76 -3.35
CA ARG A 301 16.05 -9.45 -2.26
C ARG A 301 15.46 -10.75 -2.78
N MET A 302 15.72 -11.82 -2.04
CA MET A 302 15.08 -13.11 -2.25
C MET A 302 14.03 -13.30 -1.15
N ARG A 303 12.81 -13.63 -1.52
CA ARG A 303 11.66 -13.71 -0.61
C ARG A 303 10.86 -14.98 -0.79
N ILE A 304 10.25 -15.44 0.31
CA ILE A 304 9.16 -16.41 0.32
C ILE A 304 7.95 -15.68 0.92
N GLY A 305 6.94 -15.40 0.11
CA GLY A 305 5.85 -14.51 0.55
C GLY A 305 6.39 -13.17 1.07
N GLN A 306 6.07 -12.84 2.33
CA GLN A 306 6.55 -11.62 2.98
C GLN A 306 7.91 -11.79 3.71
N LEU A 307 8.43 -13.01 3.80
CA LEU A 307 9.69 -13.27 4.46
C LEU A 307 10.87 -12.99 3.55
N THR A 308 11.81 -12.19 4.03
CA THR A 308 13.09 -11.97 3.35
C THR A 308 14.06 -13.10 3.70
N VAL A 309 14.47 -13.86 2.69
CA VAL A 309 15.43 -14.95 2.84
C VAL A 309 16.87 -14.43 2.80
N SER A 310 17.16 -13.61 1.79
CA SER A 310 18.47 -12.97 1.65
C SER A 310 18.36 -11.56 1.07
N VAL A 311 19.33 -10.72 1.40
CA VAL A 311 19.50 -9.38 0.85
C VAL A 311 20.94 -9.26 0.40
N GLN A 312 21.15 -8.94 -0.87
CA GLN A 312 22.49 -8.73 -1.45
C GLN A 312 22.56 -7.36 -2.12
N PRO A 313 23.68 -6.64 -2.00
CA PRO A 313 23.86 -5.40 -2.75
C PRO A 313 23.80 -5.69 -4.25
N LEU A 314 23.05 -4.89 -4.99
CA LEU A 314 23.02 -4.92 -6.44
C LEU A 314 24.06 -3.94 -6.99
N ALA A 315 25.11 -4.44 -7.63
CA ALA A 315 26.25 -3.63 -8.04
C ALA A 315 25.91 -2.63 -9.17
N LYS A 316 24.98 -2.98 -10.05
CA LYS A 316 24.56 -2.14 -11.19
C LYS A 316 23.05 -2.29 -11.42
N PRO A 317 22.23 -1.44 -10.78
CA PRO A 317 20.82 -1.34 -11.13
C PRO A 317 20.65 -0.80 -12.55
N SER A 318 19.55 -1.12 -13.20
CA SER A 318 19.19 -0.52 -14.49
C SER A 318 18.86 0.97 -14.33
N GLU A 319 19.00 1.73 -15.41
CA GLU A 319 18.64 3.16 -15.41
C GLU A 319 17.15 3.35 -15.07
N GLU A 320 16.29 2.45 -15.56
CA GLU A 320 14.86 2.46 -15.27
C GLU A 320 14.56 2.28 -13.78
N GLU A 321 15.23 1.33 -13.11
CA GLU A 321 15.09 1.11 -11.66
C GLU A 321 15.57 2.31 -10.84
N LEU A 322 16.69 2.93 -11.26
CA LEU A 322 17.21 4.15 -10.65
C LEU A 322 16.20 5.31 -10.78
N HIS A 323 15.68 5.52 -11.98
CA HIS A 323 14.71 6.58 -12.26
C HIS A 323 13.42 6.36 -11.45
N GLN A 324 12.89 5.14 -11.43
CA GLN A 324 11.68 4.83 -10.65
C GLN A 324 11.88 5.08 -9.15
N ALA A 325 13.04 4.71 -8.61
CA ALA A 325 13.38 4.99 -7.21
C ALA A 325 13.47 6.49 -6.92
N MET A 326 14.03 7.27 -7.84
CA MET A 326 14.09 8.73 -7.73
C MET A 326 12.69 9.36 -7.76
N LEU A 327 11.83 8.93 -8.70
CA LEU A 327 10.46 9.43 -8.80
C LEU A 327 9.64 9.11 -7.54
N ASN A 328 9.77 7.89 -7.01
CA ASN A 328 9.11 7.50 -5.77
C ASN A 328 9.63 8.33 -4.58
N GLY A 329 10.94 8.53 -4.49
CA GLY A 329 11.54 9.39 -3.46
C GLY A 329 11.07 10.85 -3.55
N ILE A 330 10.87 11.38 -4.76
CA ILE A 330 10.30 12.73 -4.95
C ILE A 330 8.84 12.77 -4.48
N ARG A 331 8.04 11.74 -4.77
CA ARG A 331 6.65 11.66 -4.28
C ARG A 331 6.55 11.64 -2.76
N ASP A 332 7.46 10.91 -2.11
CA ASP A 332 7.48 10.81 -0.65
C ASP A 332 7.96 12.10 0.04
N LYS A 333 8.89 12.81 -0.57
CA LYS A 333 9.55 13.99 0.01
C LYS A 333 9.00 15.33 -0.47
N GLY A 334 8.24 15.33 -1.54
CA GLY A 334 7.75 16.52 -2.21
C GLY A 334 8.73 17.11 -3.23
N LEU A 335 8.25 18.10 -3.98
CA LEU A 335 9.02 18.75 -5.05
C LEU A 335 10.24 19.56 -4.57
N SER A 336 10.30 19.86 -3.29
CA SER A 336 11.41 20.62 -2.67
C SER A 336 12.77 19.96 -2.76
N VAL A 337 12.82 18.65 -3.06
CA VAL A 337 14.08 17.91 -3.30
C VAL A 337 14.74 18.27 -4.62
N LEU A 338 13.96 18.84 -5.55
CA LEU A 338 14.47 19.33 -6.85
C LEU A 338 15.06 20.73 -6.69
N ASN A 339 15.91 21.10 -7.63
CA ASN A 339 16.50 22.45 -7.64
C ASN A 339 15.52 23.46 -8.26
N TRP A 340 14.61 23.98 -7.44
CA TRP A 340 13.70 25.05 -7.83
C TRP A 340 14.42 26.38 -7.87
N THR A 341 14.67 26.86 -9.08
CA THR A 341 15.19 28.23 -9.27
C THR A 341 14.05 29.24 -9.27
N PRO A 342 14.32 30.53 -9.00
CA PRO A 342 13.30 31.58 -9.10
C PRO A 342 12.62 31.60 -10.48
N GLU A 343 13.35 31.29 -11.55
CA GLU A 343 12.81 31.22 -12.92
C GLU A 343 11.84 30.04 -13.09
N ALA A 344 12.15 28.90 -12.50
CA ALA A 344 11.27 27.72 -12.52
C ALA A 344 9.97 28.00 -11.77
N GLU A 345 10.06 28.61 -10.60
CA GLU A 345 8.88 28.98 -9.81
C GLU A 345 8.03 30.03 -10.52
N GLN A 346 8.63 31.07 -11.11
CA GLN A 346 7.91 32.07 -11.89
C GLN A 346 7.24 31.46 -13.13
N PHE A 347 7.87 30.50 -13.79
CA PHE A 347 7.23 29.80 -14.90
C PHE A 347 6.03 28.97 -14.44
N ARG A 348 6.14 28.24 -13.32
CA ARG A 348 5.03 27.52 -12.71
C ARG A 348 3.85 28.46 -12.37
N LEU A 349 4.15 29.59 -11.73
CA LEU A 349 3.15 30.59 -11.37
C LEU A 349 2.47 31.22 -12.59
N ARG A 350 3.22 31.45 -13.67
CA ARG A 350 2.63 31.93 -14.94
C ARG A 350 1.61 30.92 -15.49
N LEU A 351 1.94 29.62 -15.48
CA LEU A 351 1.02 28.57 -15.91
C LEU A 351 -0.20 28.48 -15.01
N HIS A 352 -0.02 28.57 -13.69
CA HIS A 352 -1.11 28.60 -12.74
C HIS A 352 -2.07 29.78 -13.02
N CYS A 353 -1.51 30.96 -13.20
CA CYS A 353 -2.26 32.15 -13.55
C CYS A 353 -2.95 32.05 -14.92
N ALA A 354 -2.29 31.44 -15.91
CA ALA A 354 -2.87 31.23 -17.24
C ALA A 354 -4.12 30.36 -17.16
N ALA A 355 -4.10 29.28 -16.40
CA ALA A 355 -5.26 28.43 -16.18
C ALA A 355 -6.42 29.18 -15.51
N LYS A 356 -6.11 30.14 -14.63
CA LYS A 356 -7.10 30.96 -13.92
C LYS A 356 -7.69 32.08 -14.81
N TRP A 357 -6.87 32.74 -15.62
CA TRP A 357 -7.30 33.95 -16.36
C TRP A 357 -7.70 33.68 -17.80
N LEU A 358 -7.21 32.56 -18.37
CA LEU A 358 -7.48 32.14 -19.75
C LEU A 358 -7.97 30.67 -19.77
N PRO A 359 -9.07 30.35 -19.07
CA PRO A 359 -9.55 28.97 -18.90
C PRO A 359 -10.05 28.35 -20.22
N GLU A 360 -10.21 29.13 -21.27
CA GLU A 360 -10.58 28.65 -22.61
C GLU A 360 -9.50 27.87 -23.32
N TYR A 361 -8.29 27.88 -22.80
CA TYR A 361 -7.17 27.07 -23.29
C TYR A 361 -6.87 25.94 -22.30
N ASP A 362 -6.41 24.80 -22.83
CA ASP A 362 -6.13 23.60 -22.03
C ASP A 362 -4.73 23.69 -21.40
N TRP A 363 -4.61 24.44 -20.31
CA TRP A 363 -3.36 24.58 -19.57
C TRP A 363 -3.15 23.38 -18.66
N PRO A 364 -1.90 22.81 -18.56
CA PRO A 364 -1.60 21.75 -17.62
C PRO A 364 -1.74 22.23 -16.18
N ALA A 365 -2.23 21.35 -15.30
CA ALA A 365 -2.26 21.60 -13.87
C ALA A 365 -0.84 21.57 -13.30
N VAL A 366 -0.46 22.61 -12.53
CA VAL A 366 0.90 22.79 -11.99
C VAL A 366 0.92 23.03 -10.49
N ASP A 367 -0.14 22.67 -9.79
CA ASP A 367 -0.12 22.51 -8.34
C ASP A 367 0.79 21.33 -7.94
N GLU A 368 1.25 21.32 -6.69
CA GLU A 368 2.20 20.32 -6.24
C GLU A 368 1.68 18.89 -6.39
N ALA A 369 0.41 18.65 -6.05
CA ALA A 369 -0.19 17.33 -6.14
C ALA A 369 -0.25 16.82 -7.59
N SER A 370 -0.63 17.69 -8.54
CA SER A 370 -0.68 17.36 -9.96
C SER A 370 0.70 17.12 -10.56
N LEU A 371 1.71 17.90 -10.18
CA LEU A 371 3.08 17.73 -10.63
C LEU A 371 3.69 16.43 -10.08
N LEU A 372 3.43 16.10 -8.81
CA LEU A 372 3.88 14.82 -8.22
C LEU A 372 3.20 13.62 -8.87
N ALA A 373 1.93 13.73 -9.22
CA ALA A 373 1.19 12.67 -9.90
C ALA A 373 1.67 12.40 -11.32
N THR A 374 2.26 13.39 -12.00
CA THR A 374 2.63 13.36 -13.42
C THR A 374 4.14 13.44 -13.66
N LEU A 375 4.97 13.07 -12.69
CA LEU A 375 6.44 13.11 -12.81
C LEU A 375 6.99 12.39 -14.03
N GLU A 376 6.35 11.29 -14.43
CA GLU A 376 6.70 10.52 -15.62
C GLU A 376 6.55 11.34 -16.91
N ASN A 377 5.62 12.30 -16.94
CA ASN A 377 5.31 13.06 -18.15
C ASN A 377 6.24 14.27 -18.33
N TRP A 378 6.62 14.93 -17.25
CA TRP A 378 7.35 16.19 -17.35
C TRP A 378 8.78 16.13 -16.84
N LEU A 379 9.10 15.28 -15.85
CA LEU A 379 10.44 15.19 -15.26
C LEU A 379 11.26 14.05 -15.86
N LEU A 380 10.67 12.85 -15.94
CA LEU A 380 11.35 11.65 -16.42
C LEU A 380 12.03 11.82 -17.80
N PRO A 381 11.44 12.50 -18.81
CA PRO A 381 12.08 12.72 -20.10
C PRO A 381 13.40 13.47 -20.01
N HIS A 382 13.60 14.23 -18.93
CA HIS A 382 14.82 15.01 -18.68
C HIS A 382 15.85 14.28 -17.80
N MET A 383 15.54 13.06 -17.37
CA MET A 383 16.38 12.27 -16.47
C MET A 383 17.35 11.33 -17.20
N THR A 384 17.37 11.30 -18.53
CA THR A 384 18.28 10.46 -19.31
C THR A 384 19.74 10.70 -18.87
N GLY A 385 20.43 9.61 -18.50
CA GLY A 385 21.81 9.66 -18.00
C GLY A 385 21.95 10.09 -16.54
N VAL A 386 20.84 10.40 -15.84
CA VAL A 386 20.85 10.70 -14.41
C VAL A 386 20.90 9.40 -13.62
N GLN A 387 22.05 9.15 -12.95
CA GLN A 387 22.29 7.90 -12.20
C GLN A 387 22.53 8.15 -10.70
N SER A 388 22.38 9.37 -10.23
CA SER A 388 22.64 9.75 -8.84
C SER A 388 21.72 10.86 -8.36
N LEU A 389 21.57 11.00 -7.05
CA LEU A 389 20.81 12.09 -6.44
C LEU A 389 21.44 13.46 -6.71
N ARG A 390 22.76 13.51 -6.86
CA ARG A 390 23.48 14.73 -7.27
C ARG A 390 23.08 15.13 -8.70
N GLY A 391 23.00 14.16 -9.61
CA GLY A 391 22.50 14.37 -10.97
C GLY A 391 21.06 14.84 -10.99
N LEU A 392 20.21 14.26 -10.15
CA LEU A 392 18.81 14.69 -10.00
C LEU A 392 18.70 16.16 -9.56
N LYS A 393 19.50 16.57 -8.56
CA LYS A 393 19.54 17.97 -8.10
C LYS A 393 20.11 18.95 -9.13
N SER A 394 20.84 18.48 -10.13
CA SER A 394 21.36 19.32 -11.21
C SER A 394 20.39 19.48 -12.39
N LEU A 395 19.24 18.81 -12.37
CA LEU A 395 18.24 18.95 -13.42
C LEU A 395 17.70 20.38 -13.52
N ASN A 396 17.53 20.81 -14.76
CA ASN A 396 16.89 22.10 -15.03
C ASN A 396 15.36 21.96 -14.95
N VAL A 397 14.81 22.25 -13.79
CA VAL A 397 13.36 22.15 -13.52
C VAL A 397 12.57 23.10 -14.44
N ASN A 398 13.10 24.29 -14.74
CA ASN A 398 12.44 25.24 -15.65
C ASN A 398 12.28 24.64 -17.05
N GLN A 399 13.31 24.00 -17.57
CA GLN A 399 13.25 23.32 -18.87
C GLN A 399 12.28 22.14 -18.84
N ALA A 400 12.26 21.36 -17.76
CA ALA A 400 11.34 20.25 -17.60
C ALA A 400 9.87 20.73 -17.57
N LEU A 401 9.56 21.79 -16.84
CA LEU A 401 8.23 22.41 -16.83
C LEU A 401 7.80 22.94 -18.20
N ARG A 402 8.73 23.53 -18.96
CA ARG A 402 8.45 23.98 -20.33
C ARG A 402 8.07 22.84 -21.26
N GLY A 403 8.57 21.63 -20.99
CA GLY A 403 8.20 20.42 -21.71
C GLY A 403 6.75 19.98 -21.53
N LEU A 404 6.01 20.54 -20.56
CA LEU A 404 4.57 20.35 -20.42
C LEU A 404 3.76 21.02 -21.54
N LEU A 405 4.34 21.99 -22.22
CA LEU A 405 3.67 22.76 -23.27
C LEU A 405 4.27 22.45 -24.64
N ASP A 406 3.43 22.38 -25.64
CA ASP A 406 3.88 22.43 -27.03
C ASP A 406 4.35 23.85 -27.42
N TYR A 407 4.92 23.97 -28.60
CA TYR A 407 5.46 25.25 -29.07
C TYR A 407 4.38 26.34 -29.17
N ALA A 408 3.19 25.98 -29.64
CA ALA A 408 2.09 26.95 -29.81
C ALA A 408 1.61 27.47 -28.44
N MET A 409 1.50 26.58 -27.46
CA MET A 409 1.11 26.96 -26.10
C MET A 409 2.18 27.78 -25.38
N LEU A 410 3.47 27.45 -25.60
CA LEU A 410 4.59 28.27 -25.08
C LEU A 410 4.55 29.68 -25.65
N GLN A 411 4.37 29.83 -26.96
CA GLN A 411 4.23 31.16 -27.59
C GLN A 411 3.04 31.91 -27.06
N ARG A 412 1.90 31.25 -26.88
CA ARG A 412 0.70 31.84 -26.28
C ARG A 412 0.95 32.31 -24.87
N LEU A 413 1.59 31.48 -24.03
CA LEU A 413 1.95 31.88 -22.67
C LEU A 413 2.84 33.11 -22.67
N ASP A 414 3.83 33.17 -23.54
CA ASP A 414 4.78 34.28 -23.62
C ASP A 414 4.15 35.56 -24.17
N SER A 415 3.11 35.46 -25.01
CA SER A 415 2.37 36.63 -25.50
C SER A 415 1.32 37.13 -24.51
N GLU A 416 0.56 36.23 -23.89
CA GLU A 416 -0.58 36.58 -23.03
C GLU A 416 -0.18 36.87 -21.57
N LEU A 417 0.79 36.12 -21.05
CA LEU A 417 1.37 36.28 -19.72
C LEU A 417 2.89 36.43 -19.82
N PRO A 418 3.40 37.53 -20.36
CA PRO A 418 4.83 37.73 -20.58
C PRO A 418 5.62 37.74 -19.25
N GLY A 419 6.86 37.28 -19.28
CA GLY A 419 7.75 37.39 -18.12
C GLY A 419 8.25 38.80 -17.83
N HIS A 420 8.15 39.70 -18.80
CA HIS A 420 8.60 41.09 -18.71
C HIS A 420 7.59 42.04 -19.36
N TYR A 421 7.54 43.26 -18.86
CA TYR A 421 6.85 44.35 -19.48
C TYR A 421 7.86 45.39 -19.96
N THR A 422 7.68 45.89 -21.18
CA THR A 422 8.50 46.99 -21.71
C THR A 422 7.85 48.30 -21.34
N VAL A 423 8.47 49.04 -20.44
CA VAL A 423 8.00 50.33 -19.97
C VAL A 423 8.30 51.44 -21.00
N PRO A 424 7.70 52.64 -20.92
CA PRO A 424 7.87 53.70 -21.90
C PRO A 424 9.32 54.09 -22.23
N THR A 425 10.25 53.93 -21.29
CA THR A 425 11.68 54.15 -21.54
C THR A 425 12.36 53.06 -22.40
N GLY A 426 11.66 51.99 -22.74
CA GLY A 426 12.20 50.83 -23.42
C GLY A 426 12.88 49.81 -22.50
N SER A 427 12.91 50.05 -21.19
CA SER A 427 13.44 49.07 -20.24
C SER A 427 12.48 47.87 -20.11
N ARG A 428 13.06 46.66 -20.09
CA ARG A 428 12.30 45.44 -19.83
C ARG A 428 12.33 45.17 -18.33
N ILE A 429 11.16 45.25 -17.70
CA ILE A 429 11.01 45.04 -16.26
C ILE A 429 10.30 43.71 -16.04
N THR A 430 10.84 42.89 -15.13
CA THR A 430 10.28 41.57 -14.80
C THR A 430 8.90 41.72 -14.15
N ILE A 431 7.91 40.99 -14.67
CA ILE A 431 6.61 40.82 -14.03
C ILE A 431 6.73 39.68 -13.03
N ARG A 432 6.37 39.93 -11.77
CA ARG A 432 6.31 38.90 -10.71
C ARG A 432 4.91 38.36 -10.62
N TYR A 433 4.78 37.07 -10.88
CA TYR A 433 3.52 36.34 -10.75
C TYR A 433 3.39 35.75 -9.34
N HIS A 434 2.18 35.68 -8.85
CA HIS A 434 1.84 35.14 -7.53
C HIS A 434 0.66 34.18 -7.67
N GLU A 435 0.50 33.27 -6.72
CA GLU A 435 -0.56 32.26 -6.76
C GLU A 435 -1.95 32.88 -6.56
N ASP A 436 -2.10 33.72 -5.53
CA ASP A 436 -3.37 34.30 -5.13
C ASP A 436 -3.45 35.82 -5.33
N ASN A 437 -2.34 36.47 -5.63
CA ASN A 437 -2.29 37.91 -5.79
C ASN A 437 -2.12 38.30 -7.27
N PRO A 438 -2.57 39.48 -7.68
CA PRO A 438 -2.34 40.02 -9.02
C PRO A 438 -0.83 40.14 -9.32
N PRO A 439 -0.45 40.05 -10.60
CA PRO A 439 0.94 40.18 -11.02
C PRO A 439 1.47 41.60 -10.78
N ALA A 440 2.69 41.68 -10.29
CA ALA A 440 3.31 42.94 -9.87
C ALA A 440 4.48 43.35 -10.75
N LEU A 441 4.60 44.66 -11.00
CA LEU A 441 5.68 45.28 -11.72
C LEU A 441 6.33 46.36 -10.85
N ALA A 442 7.56 46.12 -10.40
CA ALA A 442 8.35 47.10 -9.63
C ALA A 442 9.20 47.94 -10.57
N VAL A 443 8.88 49.22 -10.68
CA VAL A 443 9.48 50.14 -11.67
C VAL A 443 9.68 51.54 -11.08
N ARG A 444 10.75 52.19 -11.45
CA ARG A 444 10.91 53.60 -11.12
C ARG A 444 9.77 54.41 -11.73
N MET A 445 9.17 55.29 -10.92
CA MET A 445 8.02 56.09 -11.34
C MET A 445 8.30 56.88 -12.62
N GLN A 446 9.49 57.41 -12.80
CA GLN A 446 9.89 58.22 -13.94
C GLN A 446 9.94 57.41 -15.25
N GLU A 447 10.13 56.12 -15.18
CA GLU A 447 10.11 55.26 -16.36
C GLU A 447 8.69 54.94 -16.84
N MET A 448 7.67 55.27 -16.01
CA MET A 448 6.26 55.14 -16.34
C MET A 448 5.63 56.45 -16.88
N PHE A 449 6.36 57.56 -16.90
CA PHE A 449 5.86 58.78 -17.51
C PHE A 449 5.54 58.55 -18.98
N GLY A 450 4.46 59.13 -19.46
CA GLY A 450 3.91 58.90 -20.78
C GLY A 450 2.93 57.74 -20.87
N GLU A 451 2.82 56.92 -19.80
CA GLU A 451 1.81 55.87 -19.70
C GLU A 451 0.57 56.40 -18.99
N ALA A 452 -0.53 56.52 -19.72
CA ALA A 452 -1.77 57.08 -19.18
C ALA A 452 -2.64 56.05 -18.45
N LYS A 453 -2.56 54.79 -18.85
CA LYS A 453 -3.40 53.71 -18.34
C LYS A 453 -2.55 52.64 -17.69
N THR A 454 -3.16 51.87 -16.78
CA THR A 454 -2.51 50.70 -16.18
C THR A 454 -2.23 49.67 -17.26
N PRO A 455 -0.99 49.14 -17.36
CA PRO A 455 -0.69 48.03 -18.23
C PRO A 455 -1.50 46.78 -17.85
N THR A 456 -1.96 46.05 -18.85
CA THR A 456 -2.74 44.83 -18.69
C THR A 456 -2.08 43.65 -19.38
N ILE A 457 -2.38 42.44 -18.91
CA ILE A 457 -1.99 41.18 -19.52
C ILE A 457 -3.24 40.29 -19.71
N ALA A 458 -3.05 39.07 -20.22
CA ALA A 458 -4.13 38.11 -20.42
C ALA A 458 -5.30 38.70 -21.22
N GLN A 459 -5.01 39.21 -22.42
CA GLN A 459 -6.02 39.84 -23.32
C GLN A 459 -6.75 41.03 -22.68
N GLY A 460 -6.05 41.79 -21.84
CA GLY A 460 -6.62 42.94 -21.15
C GLY A 460 -7.45 42.63 -19.90
N ARG A 461 -7.55 41.35 -19.52
CA ARG A 461 -8.38 40.92 -18.38
C ARG A 461 -7.75 41.24 -17.03
N VAL A 462 -6.41 41.33 -16.94
CA VAL A 462 -5.69 41.47 -15.69
C VAL A 462 -4.79 42.69 -15.70
N PRO A 463 -5.10 43.73 -14.91
CA PRO A 463 -4.23 44.87 -14.73
C PRO A 463 -3.02 44.49 -13.85
N LEU A 464 -1.84 45.00 -14.18
CA LEU A 464 -0.66 44.86 -13.36
C LEU A 464 -0.76 45.72 -12.10
N VAL A 465 -0.26 45.20 -11.00
CA VAL A 465 -0.02 46.01 -9.79
C VAL A 465 1.31 46.71 -9.97
N LEU A 466 1.29 48.04 -10.02
CA LEU A 466 2.50 48.83 -10.17
C LEU A 466 3.07 49.18 -8.79
N GLU A 467 4.25 48.71 -8.52
CA GLU A 467 5.06 49.12 -7.38
C GLU A 467 6.00 50.24 -7.85
N LEU A 468 5.54 51.47 -7.71
CA LEU A 468 6.27 52.65 -8.17
C LEU A 468 7.42 52.97 -7.19
N LEU A 469 8.62 53.05 -7.72
CA LEU A 469 9.84 53.24 -6.98
C LEU A 469 10.42 54.63 -7.17
N SER A 470 11.14 55.12 -6.14
CA SER A 470 11.95 56.34 -6.22
C SER A 470 13.17 56.12 -7.15
N PRO A 471 13.89 57.19 -7.52
CA PRO A 471 15.14 57.09 -8.25
C PRO A 471 16.17 56.17 -7.57
N ALA A 472 16.14 56.09 -6.25
CA ALA A 472 16.98 55.19 -5.46
C ALA A 472 16.36 53.80 -5.25
N GLN A 473 15.34 53.43 -6.03
CA GLN A 473 14.65 52.14 -6.01
C GLN A 473 13.95 51.80 -4.67
N ARG A 474 13.52 52.82 -3.93
CA ARG A 474 12.73 52.63 -2.72
C ARG A 474 11.23 52.70 -3.05
N PRO A 475 10.38 51.86 -2.45
CA PRO A 475 8.94 51.89 -2.65
C PRO A 475 8.37 53.26 -2.33
N LEU A 476 7.55 53.80 -3.23
CA LEU A 476 6.83 55.06 -3.06
C LEU A 476 5.32 54.84 -2.98
N GLN A 477 4.76 54.07 -3.94
CA GLN A 477 3.36 53.84 -4.09
C GLN A 477 3.07 52.51 -4.75
N ILE A 478 2.00 51.88 -4.33
CA ILE A 478 1.47 50.68 -4.99
C ILE A 478 0.10 51.06 -5.54
N THR A 479 -0.13 50.84 -6.84
CA THR A 479 -1.39 51.14 -7.47
C THR A 479 -1.81 50.08 -8.49
N ARG A 480 -3.11 49.86 -8.59
CA ARG A 480 -3.75 49.07 -9.64
C ARG A 480 -4.41 49.95 -10.72
N ASP A 481 -4.51 51.25 -10.47
CA ASP A 481 -5.05 52.23 -11.38
C ASP A 481 -4.07 53.40 -11.51
N LEU A 482 -3.27 53.35 -12.56
CA LEU A 482 -2.26 54.36 -12.85
C LEU A 482 -2.91 55.70 -13.17
N SER A 483 -4.04 55.72 -13.90
CA SER A 483 -4.76 56.92 -14.27
C SER A 483 -5.25 57.66 -13.02
N ALA A 484 -5.93 56.94 -12.12
CA ALA A 484 -6.39 57.52 -10.87
C ALA A 484 -5.22 57.99 -9.97
N PHE A 485 -4.10 57.29 -9.98
CA PHE A 485 -2.90 57.73 -9.27
C PHE A 485 -2.35 59.05 -9.83
N TRP A 486 -2.20 59.15 -11.15
CA TRP A 486 -1.72 60.38 -11.80
C TRP A 486 -2.60 61.60 -11.50
N GLN A 487 -3.90 61.42 -11.41
CA GLN A 487 -4.85 62.46 -11.14
C GLN A 487 -4.98 62.84 -9.64
N GLY A 488 -4.64 61.94 -8.75
CA GLY A 488 -4.86 62.10 -7.32
C GLY A 488 -3.55 62.11 -6.52
N ALA A 489 -3.19 60.94 -5.97
CA ALA A 489 -2.11 60.77 -5.00
C ALA A 489 -0.72 61.19 -5.52
N TYR A 490 -0.52 61.23 -6.81
CA TYR A 490 0.74 61.68 -7.42
C TYR A 490 1.16 63.08 -6.97
N ARG A 491 0.26 64.00 -6.76
CA ARG A 491 0.60 65.39 -6.36
C ARG A 491 1.34 65.46 -5.03
N GLU A 492 0.96 64.63 -4.08
CA GLU A 492 1.64 64.58 -2.78
C GLU A 492 3.02 63.92 -2.91
N VAL A 493 3.11 62.80 -3.67
CA VAL A 493 4.37 62.12 -3.96
C VAL A 493 5.31 63.06 -4.74
N GLN A 494 4.79 63.83 -5.73
CA GLN A 494 5.54 64.80 -6.50
C GLN A 494 6.18 65.87 -5.57
N LYS A 495 5.41 66.40 -4.63
CA LYS A 495 5.87 67.41 -3.70
C LYS A 495 7.02 66.89 -2.82
N GLU A 496 6.84 65.71 -2.29
CA GLU A 496 7.87 65.04 -1.47
C GLU A 496 9.13 64.73 -2.30
N MET A 497 8.96 64.20 -3.52
CA MET A 497 10.07 63.81 -4.36
C MET A 497 10.82 64.99 -4.95
N LYS A 498 10.17 66.10 -5.26
CA LYS A 498 10.84 67.36 -5.64
C LYS A 498 11.79 67.85 -4.53
N GLY A 499 11.43 67.67 -3.27
CA GLY A 499 12.30 68.00 -2.16
C GLY A 499 13.47 67.00 -1.99
N ARG A 500 13.21 65.71 -2.08
CA ARG A 500 14.17 64.64 -1.84
C ARG A 500 15.12 64.38 -3.01
N TYR A 501 14.61 64.52 -4.26
CA TYR A 501 15.33 64.23 -5.50
C TYR A 501 15.21 65.41 -6.48
N PRO A 502 15.70 66.63 -6.17
CA PRO A 502 15.49 67.85 -6.95
C PRO A 502 16.15 67.81 -8.32
N LYS A 503 17.14 66.93 -8.53
CA LYS A 503 17.85 66.76 -9.81
C LYS A 503 17.06 65.93 -10.80
N HIS A 504 15.97 65.27 -10.41
CA HIS A 504 15.11 64.45 -11.27
C HIS A 504 13.89 65.22 -11.77
N VAL A 505 13.28 64.69 -12.83
CA VAL A 505 12.08 65.27 -13.43
C VAL A 505 10.84 64.84 -12.62
N TRP A 506 10.02 65.79 -12.21
CA TRP A 506 8.75 65.59 -11.52
C TRP A 506 7.69 66.47 -12.14
N PRO A 507 7.11 66.07 -13.31
CA PRO A 507 6.20 66.90 -14.08
C PRO A 507 4.83 67.07 -13.40
N ASP A 508 4.09 68.08 -13.80
CA ASP A 508 2.71 68.28 -13.31
C ASP A 508 1.71 67.39 -14.06
N ASP A 509 2.05 66.99 -15.30
CA ASP A 509 1.27 66.03 -16.11
C ASP A 509 2.15 64.83 -16.48
N PRO A 510 2.24 63.85 -15.59
CA PRO A 510 3.09 62.69 -15.80
C PRO A 510 2.60 61.77 -16.94
N ALA A 511 1.30 61.73 -17.21
CA ALA A 511 0.73 60.91 -18.26
C ALA A 511 1.14 61.33 -19.68
N ASN A 512 1.43 62.62 -19.87
CA ASN A 512 1.82 63.19 -21.17
C ASN A 512 3.30 63.64 -21.19
N THR A 513 4.10 63.29 -20.20
CA THR A 513 5.50 63.67 -20.14
C THR A 513 6.38 62.51 -20.63
N ALA A 514 7.47 62.86 -21.35
CA ALA A 514 8.43 61.85 -21.82
C ALA A 514 9.08 61.10 -20.65
N PRO A 515 9.16 59.78 -20.73
CA PRO A 515 9.76 58.98 -19.68
C PRO A 515 11.28 59.19 -19.63
N THR A 516 11.86 59.03 -18.45
CA THR A 516 13.31 59.21 -18.29
C THR A 516 13.92 58.30 -17.22
N ARG A 517 15.13 57.89 -17.43
CA ARG A 517 15.99 57.22 -16.45
C ARG A 517 17.04 58.15 -15.84
N ARG A 518 17.16 59.38 -16.38
CA ARG A 518 18.24 60.32 -16.12
C ARG A 518 17.76 61.52 -15.28
N THR A 519 18.71 62.26 -14.78
CA THR A 519 18.47 63.54 -14.15
C THR A 519 18.20 64.63 -15.18
N LYS A 520 17.65 65.78 -14.77
CA LYS A 520 17.31 66.93 -15.62
C LYS A 520 18.42 67.39 -16.56
N LYS A 521 19.66 67.20 -16.20
CA LYS A 521 20.84 67.60 -16.98
C LYS A 521 21.07 66.74 -18.24
N TYR A 522 20.42 65.54 -18.30
CA TYR A 522 20.64 64.53 -19.35
C TYR A 522 19.27 63.96 -19.88
N SER A 523 18.16 64.61 -19.57
CA SER A 523 16.82 64.24 -20.03
C SER A 523 16.49 64.84 -21.38
#